data_8f97dadbe71f22dacb259e4c4f666e7d
#
_entry.id   8f97dadbe71f22dacb259e4c4f666e7d
#
_cell.length_a   1.000
_cell.length_b   1.000
_cell.length_c   1.000
_cell.angle_alpha   90.00
_cell.angle_beta   90.00
_cell.angle_gamma   90.00
#
_symmetry.space_group_name_H-M   'P 1'
#
loop_
_entity.id
_entity.type
_entity.pdbx_description
1 polymer ?
#
loop_
_entity_poly.entity_id
_entity_poly.type
_entity_poly.pdbx_seq_one_letter_code
_entity_poly.pdbx_strand_id
1 'polypeptide(L)'
;MKRKVDLNEISDGRLYSSGDMVKVDCHDCEGCSACCQGMGNSIILDPMDLWRLQLGKKENFDTLLANYLELNVVDGMVLPNLKMAGEEEACLFLKDGRCSIHGYRPGICRLFPLGRIYEENGFKYFIQVHECKKQERGKVKIKKWLGISNQKRYEDFVWRWHTFLKNCEEGMKELDEQNAKVLTVVVLRNFYQM
;
A
#
# COMPACT_ATOMS: atom_id res chain seq x y z
N MET A 1 8.82 -5.86 -2.64
CA MET A 1 8.76 -6.91 -1.60
C MET A 1 8.24 -8.18 -2.23
N LYS A 2 9.12 -9.18 -2.38
CA LYS A 2 8.71 -10.53 -2.81
C LYS A 2 8.43 -11.35 -1.55
N ARG A 3 7.17 -11.52 -1.19
CA ARG A 3 6.81 -12.59 -0.24
C ARG A 3 6.85 -13.91 -1.01
N LYS A 4 7.66 -14.88 -0.57
CA LYS A 4 7.59 -16.26 -1.04
C LYS A 4 6.37 -16.91 -0.38
N VAL A 5 5.20 -16.65 -0.92
CA VAL A 5 3.93 -17.20 -0.42
C VAL A 5 3.33 -18.02 -1.56
N ASP A 6 2.86 -19.21 -1.26
CA ASP A 6 2.09 -20.00 -2.23
C ASP A 6 0.70 -19.36 -2.36
N LEU A 7 0.39 -18.90 -3.57
CA LEU A 7 -0.91 -18.29 -3.88
C LEU A 7 -2.07 -19.24 -3.64
N ASN A 8 -1.86 -20.53 -3.80
CA ASN A 8 -2.90 -21.53 -3.54
C ASN A 8 -3.27 -21.62 -2.05
N GLU A 9 -2.34 -21.28 -1.16
CA GLU A 9 -2.58 -21.29 0.28
C GLU A 9 -3.27 -20.00 0.77
N ILE A 10 -2.93 -18.84 0.16
CA ILE A 10 -3.41 -17.54 0.66
C ILE A 10 -4.59 -16.98 -0.12
N SER A 11 -4.91 -17.51 -1.29
CA SER A 11 -5.95 -16.98 -2.16
C SER A 11 -7.03 -18.02 -2.50
N ASP A 12 -8.08 -17.58 -3.17
CA ASP A 12 -9.12 -18.46 -3.72
C ASP A 12 -8.71 -19.11 -5.07
N GLY A 13 -7.44 -19.02 -5.45
CA GLY A 13 -6.89 -19.57 -6.68
C GLY A 13 -7.27 -18.81 -7.95
N ARG A 14 -7.88 -17.62 -7.83
CA ARG A 14 -8.36 -16.82 -8.95
C ARG A 14 -7.63 -15.50 -9.10
N LEU A 15 -7.43 -15.09 -10.33
CA LEU A 15 -6.93 -13.76 -10.69
C LEU A 15 -8.07 -12.91 -11.26
N TYR A 16 -8.11 -11.66 -10.84
CA TYR A 16 -9.17 -10.73 -11.13
C TYR A 16 -8.65 -9.46 -11.81
N SER A 17 -9.52 -8.86 -12.60
CA SER A 17 -9.37 -7.51 -13.15
C SER A 17 -10.23 -6.51 -12.35
N SER A 18 -9.98 -5.22 -12.46
CA SER A 18 -10.74 -4.19 -11.71
C SER A 18 -12.24 -4.16 -11.97
N GLY A 19 -12.68 -4.72 -13.10
CA GLY A 19 -14.09 -4.86 -13.46
C GLY A 19 -14.81 -6.03 -12.78
N ASP A 20 -14.07 -6.99 -12.25
CA ASP A 20 -14.61 -8.24 -11.72
C ASP A 20 -15.27 -8.05 -10.34
N MET A 21 -16.23 -8.92 -10.04
CA MET A 21 -16.93 -8.98 -8.75
C MET A 21 -16.16 -9.90 -7.79
N VAL A 22 -15.86 -9.38 -6.60
CA VAL A 22 -15.20 -10.12 -5.52
C VAL A 22 -15.96 -10.01 -4.22
N LYS A 23 -15.82 -10.99 -3.33
CA LYS A 23 -16.51 -11.02 -2.02
C LYS A 23 -15.64 -10.34 -0.95
N VAL A 24 -15.59 -9.01 -0.97
CA VAL A 24 -14.74 -8.19 -0.06
C VAL A 24 -15.51 -7.06 0.64
N ASP A 25 -16.71 -6.74 0.20
CA ASP A 25 -17.51 -5.66 0.79
C ASP A 25 -17.89 -5.98 2.24
N CYS A 26 -17.30 -5.25 3.16
CA CYS A 26 -17.52 -5.37 4.60
C CYS A 26 -18.15 -4.09 5.20
N HIS A 27 -19.02 -3.42 4.44
CA HIS A 27 -19.71 -2.19 4.87
C HIS A 27 -18.70 -1.10 5.31
N ASP A 28 -17.74 -0.80 4.44
CA ASP A 28 -16.71 0.23 4.66
C ASP A 28 -15.88 0.04 5.94
N CYS A 29 -15.67 -1.22 6.36
CA CYS A 29 -14.95 -1.58 7.59
C CYS A 29 -15.60 -1.02 8.87
N GLU A 30 -16.88 -0.75 8.88
CA GLU A 30 -17.57 -0.24 10.06
C GLU A 30 -17.41 -1.19 11.25
N GLY A 31 -16.99 -0.61 12.40
CA GLY A 31 -16.74 -1.37 13.63
C GLY A 31 -15.57 -2.38 13.53
N CYS A 32 -14.62 -2.18 12.59
CA CYS A 32 -13.47 -3.06 12.44
C CYS A 32 -12.18 -2.27 12.24
N SER A 33 -11.13 -2.65 12.98
CA SER A 33 -9.79 -2.07 12.90
C SER A 33 -8.68 -3.11 12.72
N ALA A 34 -9.04 -4.36 12.45
CA ALA A 34 -8.09 -5.48 12.46
C ALA A 34 -6.90 -5.31 11.49
N CYS A 35 -7.11 -4.71 10.31
CA CYS A 35 -6.05 -4.42 9.35
C CYS A 35 -5.27 -3.11 9.65
N CYS A 36 -5.56 -2.45 10.78
CA CYS A 36 -4.82 -1.29 11.27
C CYS A 36 -3.90 -1.65 12.46
N GLN A 37 -3.73 -2.93 12.77
CA GLN A 37 -2.94 -3.44 13.88
C GLN A 37 -2.05 -4.60 13.41
N GLY A 38 -0.87 -4.76 14.00
CA GLY A 38 0.06 -5.84 13.69
C GLY A 38 0.65 -5.78 12.29
N MET A 39 0.68 -4.60 11.66
CA MET A 39 1.15 -4.47 10.28
C MET A 39 2.66 -4.19 10.18
N GLY A 40 3.33 -3.89 11.29
CA GLY A 40 4.75 -3.55 11.30
C GLY A 40 5.08 -2.47 10.27
N ASN A 41 6.11 -2.68 9.47
CA ASN A 41 6.53 -1.76 8.41
C ASN A 41 5.95 -2.09 7.02
N SER A 42 4.88 -2.88 6.93
CA SER A 42 4.35 -3.38 5.65
C SER A 42 3.50 -2.36 4.87
N ILE A 43 3.06 -1.27 5.50
CA ILE A 43 2.23 -0.25 4.85
C ILE A 43 3.14 0.80 4.18
N ILE A 44 3.81 0.36 3.12
CA ILE A 44 4.71 1.20 2.33
C ILE A 44 3.87 2.13 1.46
N LEU A 45 4.24 3.41 1.44
CA LEU A 45 3.56 4.45 0.69
C LEU A 45 4.19 4.64 -0.70
N ASP A 46 3.36 4.75 -1.70
CA ASP A 46 3.78 5.29 -2.99
C ASP A 46 3.66 6.83 -3.02
N PRO A 47 4.22 7.51 -4.02
CA PRO A 47 4.13 8.98 -4.12
C PRO A 47 2.69 9.52 -4.17
N MET A 48 1.76 8.78 -4.78
CA MET A 48 0.35 9.17 -4.81
C MET A 48 -0.31 9.06 -3.43
N ASP A 49 0.08 8.06 -2.66
CA ASP A 49 -0.38 7.90 -1.28
C ASP A 49 0.06 9.07 -0.42
N LEU A 50 1.33 9.46 -0.52
CA LEU A 50 1.85 10.60 0.22
C LEU A 50 1.18 11.91 -0.20
N TRP A 51 1.04 12.15 -1.50
CA TRP A 51 0.32 13.32 -2.01
C TRP A 51 -1.11 13.42 -1.45
N ARG A 52 -1.84 12.30 -1.39
CA ARG A 52 -3.18 12.26 -0.79
C ARG A 52 -3.17 12.53 0.71
N LEU A 53 -2.19 11.99 1.43
CA LEU A 53 -2.03 12.25 2.85
C LEU A 53 -1.75 13.73 3.11
N GLN A 54 -0.84 14.35 2.35
CA GLN A 54 -0.53 15.78 2.45
C GLN A 54 -1.79 16.65 2.22
N LEU A 55 -2.57 16.36 1.16
CA LEU A 55 -3.81 17.08 0.89
C LEU A 55 -4.87 16.87 1.98
N GLY A 56 -5.05 15.61 2.42
CA GLY A 56 -6.08 15.28 3.40
C GLY A 56 -5.77 15.78 4.80
N LYS A 57 -4.50 15.76 5.18
CA LYS A 57 -4.01 16.26 6.49
C LYS A 57 -3.71 17.76 6.46
N LYS A 58 -3.48 18.33 5.27
CA LYS A 58 -2.97 19.71 5.09
C LYS A 58 -1.60 19.90 5.77
N GLU A 59 -0.77 18.89 5.71
CA GLU A 59 0.56 18.83 6.29
C GLU A 59 1.57 18.49 5.19
N ASN A 60 2.80 19.03 5.30
CA ASN A 60 3.88 18.71 4.38
C ASN A 60 4.55 17.36 4.74
N PHE A 61 5.48 16.91 3.88
CA PHE A 61 6.21 15.65 4.07
C PHE A 61 6.93 15.58 5.41
N ASP A 62 7.65 16.64 5.78
CA ASP A 62 8.48 16.66 7.00
C ASP A 62 7.61 16.52 8.26
N THR A 63 6.47 17.21 8.28
CA THR A 63 5.49 17.10 9.38
C THR A 63 4.87 15.70 9.45
N LEU A 64 4.53 15.12 8.31
CA LEU A 64 4.02 13.75 8.25
C LEU A 64 5.07 12.74 8.70
N LEU A 65 6.33 12.92 8.27
CA LEU A 65 7.45 12.04 8.65
C LEU A 65 7.72 12.11 10.16
N ALA A 66 7.72 13.29 10.73
CA ALA A 66 7.93 13.46 12.16
C ALA A 66 6.86 12.76 13.02
N ASN A 67 5.59 12.77 12.57
CA ASN A 67 4.46 12.39 13.41
C ASN A 67 3.86 11.01 13.07
N TYR A 68 3.84 10.60 11.80
CA TYR A 68 3.02 9.46 11.35
C TYR A 68 3.73 8.47 10.46
N LEU A 69 4.90 8.83 9.95
CA LEU A 69 5.65 8.01 9.01
C LEU A 69 7.01 7.64 9.59
N GLU A 70 7.60 6.61 9.01
CA GLU A 70 8.99 6.25 9.21
C GLU A 70 9.60 5.85 7.87
N LEU A 71 10.93 5.83 7.81
CA LEU A 71 11.68 5.43 6.63
C LEU A 71 12.28 4.04 6.87
N ASN A 72 11.97 3.10 5.99
CA ASN A 72 12.49 1.74 6.06
C ASN A 72 13.14 1.30 4.75
N VAL A 73 14.11 0.41 4.84
CA VAL A 73 14.75 -0.20 3.67
C VAL A 73 13.83 -1.28 3.10
N VAL A 74 13.45 -1.12 1.84
CA VAL A 74 12.59 -2.03 1.09
C VAL A 74 13.28 -2.36 -0.23
N ASP A 75 13.66 -3.60 -0.43
CA ASP A 75 14.36 -4.08 -1.63
C ASP A 75 15.58 -3.17 -1.99
N GLY A 76 16.34 -2.73 -0.97
CA GLY A 76 17.50 -1.86 -1.12
C GLY A 76 17.22 -0.36 -1.16
N MET A 77 15.97 0.07 -1.37
CA MET A 77 15.56 1.47 -1.38
C MET A 77 14.99 1.90 -0.03
N VAL A 78 15.27 3.12 0.42
CA VAL A 78 14.60 3.69 1.59
C VAL A 78 13.28 4.31 1.15
N LEU A 79 12.18 3.80 1.68
CA LEU A 79 10.83 4.24 1.34
C LEU A 79 10.05 4.59 2.61
N PRO A 80 9.11 5.56 2.54
CA PRO A 80 8.24 5.88 3.67
C PRO A 80 7.15 4.83 3.86
N ASN A 81 6.85 4.50 5.10
CA ASN A 81 5.71 3.68 5.51
C ASN A 81 4.97 4.29 6.68
N LEU A 82 3.75 3.83 6.93
CA LEU A 82 3.00 4.25 8.09
C LEU A 82 3.64 3.71 9.35
N LYS A 83 3.80 4.59 10.35
CA LYS A 83 4.32 4.23 11.66
C LYS A 83 3.26 3.53 12.49
N MET A 84 3.66 2.45 13.13
CA MET A 84 2.88 1.70 14.12
C MET A 84 3.38 2.03 15.51
N ALA A 85 2.53 1.94 16.51
CA ALA A 85 2.87 2.24 17.90
C ALA A 85 2.15 1.33 18.90
N GLY A 86 2.72 1.25 20.10
CA GLY A 86 2.20 0.43 21.18
C GLY A 86 2.49 -1.07 21.02
N GLU A 87 2.11 -1.85 22.02
CA GLU A 87 2.29 -3.30 22.03
C GLU A 87 1.46 -4.02 20.95
N GLU A 88 0.33 -3.44 20.57
CA GLU A 88 -0.54 -3.98 19.52
C GLU A 88 -0.10 -3.56 18.11
N GLU A 89 1.03 -2.85 17.97
CA GLU A 89 1.49 -2.28 16.69
C GLU A 89 0.34 -1.58 15.93
N ALA A 90 -0.40 -0.71 16.63
CA ALA A 90 -1.52 0.00 16.05
C ALA A 90 -1.06 1.15 15.15
N CYS A 91 -1.69 1.31 14.00
CA CYS A 91 -1.48 2.43 13.09
C CYS A 91 -1.79 3.75 13.80
N LEU A 92 -0.91 4.75 13.73
CA LEU A 92 -1.11 6.06 14.38
C LEU A 92 -2.36 6.82 13.88
N PHE A 93 -2.90 6.44 12.75
CA PHE A 93 -4.16 6.95 12.24
C PHE A 93 -5.40 6.20 12.74
N LEU A 94 -5.23 5.14 13.55
CA LEU A 94 -6.34 4.47 14.21
C LEU A 94 -6.76 5.28 15.43
N LYS A 95 -7.97 5.85 15.41
CA LYS A 95 -8.55 6.63 16.52
C LYS A 95 -9.97 6.13 16.76
N ASP A 96 -10.29 5.87 18.02
CA ASP A 96 -11.62 5.43 18.44
C ASP A 96 -12.15 4.22 17.64
N GLY A 97 -11.25 3.25 17.35
CA GLY A 97 -11.59 2.05 16.60
C GLY A 97 -11.78 2.25 15.09
N ARG A 98 -11.50 3.45 14.55
CA ARG A 98 -11.65 3.77 13.12
C ARG A 98 -10.43 4.50 12.55
N CYS A 99 -10.15 4.26 11.27
CA CYS A 99 -9.11 4.97 10.54
C CYS A 99 -9.50 6.45 10.35
N SER A 100 -8.75 7.38 10.97
CA SER A 100 -9.00 8.83 10.87
C SER A 100 -8.71 9.41 9.48
N ILE A 101 -7.95 8.68 8.66
CA ILE A 101 -7.64 9.03 7.27
C ILE A 101 -8.39 8.15 6.25
N HIS A 102 -9.52 7.56 6.63
CA HIS A 102 -10.21 6.55 5.80
C HIS A 102 -10.52 7.05 4.38
N GLY A 103 -10.91 8.31 4.22
CA GLY A 103 -11.20 8.92 2.92
C GLY A 103 -9.99 9.05 1.98
N TYR A 104 -8.78 9.21 2.55
CA TYR A 104 -7.52 9.38 1.81
C TYR A 104 -6.43 8.40 2.25
N ARG A 105 -6.87 7.25 2.78
CA ARG A 105 -5.98 6.14 3.16
C ARG A 105 -5.11 5.66 2.00
N PRO A 106 -3.91 5.12 2.27
CA PRO A 106 -3.00 4.59 1.26
C PRO A 106 -3.63 3.52 0.37
N GLY A 107 -3.10 3.38 -0.84
CA GLY A 107 -3.57 2.42 -1.83
C GLY A 107 -3.54 0.98 -1.35
N ILE A 108 -2.53 0.59 -0.56
CA ILE A 108 -2.47 -0.75 0.06
C ILE A 108 -3.60 -0.96 1.08
N CYS A 109 -3.93 0.07 1.87
CA CYS A 109 -5.06 0.00 2.81
C CYS A 109 -6.42 -0.07 2.09
N ARG A 110 -6.54 0.61 0.91
CA ARG A 110 -7.73 0.51 0.06
C ARG A 110 -7.85 -0.84 -0.60
N LEU A 111 -6.70 -1.42 -0.95
CA LEU A 111 -6.62 -2.71 -1.63
C LEU A 111 -7.07 -3.85 -0.72
N PHE A 112 -6.68 -3.84 0.55
CA PHE A 112 -6.94 -4.92 1.50
C PHE A 112 -8.44 -5.32 1.55
N PRO A 113 -8.78 -6.60 1.53
CA PRO A 113 -7.93 -7.80 1.62
C PRO A 113 -7.47 -8.35 0.25
N LEU A 114 -7.45 -7.53 -0.77
CA LEU A 114 -6.90 -7.93 -2.06
C LEU A 114 -5.37 -7.76 -2.05
N GLY A 115 -4.70 -8.55 -2.90
CA GLY A 115 -3.30 -8.38 -3.27
C GLY A 115 -3.16 -8.13 -4.77
N ARG A 116 -1.94 -7.85 -5.22
CA ARG A 116 -1.59 -7.72 -6.65
C ARG A 116 -0.51 -8.71 -7.02
N ILE A 117 -0.67 -9.31 -8.21
CA ILE A 117 0.39 -10.06 -8.89
C ILE A 117 0.78 -9.26 -10.11
N TYR A 118 2.04 -8.86 -10.18
CA TYR A 118 2.58 -8.09 -11.27
C TYR A 118 2.99 -9.02 -12.41
N GLU A 119 2.60 -8.64 -13.63
CA GLU A 119 2.88 -9.29 -14.89
C GLU A 119 3.73 -8.37 -15.76
N GLU A 120 4.18 -8.85 -16.91
CA GLU A 120 5.03 -8.08 -17.84
C GLU A 120 4.41 -6.73 -18.24
N ASN A 121 3.09 -6.70 -18.47
CA ASN A 121 2.38 -5.52 -18.94
C ASN A 121 1.20 -5.14 -18.02
N GLY A 122 1.41 -5.13 -16.71
CA GLY A 122 0.37 -4.77 -15.77
C GLY A 122 0.36 -5.63 -14.52
N PHE A 123 -0.82 -5.84 -13.94
CA PHE A 123 -1.01 -6.73 -12.80
C PHE A 123 -2.45 -7.26 -12.74
N LYS A 124 -2.62 -8.34 -12.00
CA LYS A 124 -3.93 -8.88 -11.62
C LYS A 124 -4.13 -8.75 -10.13
N TYR A 125 -5.38 -8.73 -9.72
CA TYR A 125 -5.75 -8.80 -8.31
C TYR A 125 -5.98 -10.26 -7.90
N PHE A 126 -5.80 -10.56 -6.62
CA PHE A 126 -6.22 -11.79 -5.98
C PHE A 126 -6.80 -11.49 -4.61
N ILE A 127 -7.67 -12.34 -4.09
CA ILE A 127 -8.23 -12.19 -2.75
C ILE A 127 -7.38 -12.95 -1.74
N GLN A 128 -7.00 -12.31 -0.63
CA GLN A 128 -6.34 -12.94 0.51
C GLN A 128 -7.42 -13.48 1.45
N VAL A 129 -7.62 -14.80 1.41
CA VAL A 129 -8.83 -15.40 2.01
C VAL A 129 -8.82 -15.43 3.54
N HIS A 130 -7.64 -15.41 4.18
CA HIS A 130 -7.46 -15.53 5.62
C HIS A 130 -7.18 -14.20 6.35
N GLU A 131 -6.92 -13.12 5.60
CA GLU A 131 -6.45 -11.86 6.18
C GLU A 131 -7.55 -10.99 6.78
N CYS A 132 -8.74 -10.96 6.17
CA CYS A 132 -9.84 -10.15 6.66
C CYS A 132 -10.67 -10.90 7.72
N LYS A 133 -10.73 -10.36 8.93
CA LYS A 133 -11.49 -10.94 10.05
C LYS A 133 -13.02 -10.88 9.90
N LYS A 134 -13.55 -10.02 9.00
CA LYS A 134 -14.98 -9.97 8.70
C LYS A 134 -15.36 -11.17 7.83
N GLN A 135 -16.25 -12.01 8.34
CA GLN A 135 -16.70 -13.23 7.67
C GLN A 135 -17.84 -12.96 6.67
N GLU A 136 -18.80 -12.14 7.06
CA GLU A 136 -19.90 -11.73 6.20
C GLU A 136 -19.48 -10.56 5.32
N ARG A 137 -19.25 -10.88 4.04
CA ARG A 137 -18.82 -9.91 3.03
C ARG A 137 -19.71 -9.99 1.81
N GLY A 138 -20.17 -8.83 1.34
CA GLY A 138 -20.90 -8.70 0.08
C GLY A 138 -20.00 -8.82 -1.16
N LYS A 139 -20.61 -8.98 -2.32
CA LYS A 139 -19.92 -8.90 -3.61
C LYS A 139 -19.89 -7.47 -4.12
N VAL A 140 -18.71 -7.00 -4.55
CA VAL A 140 -18.52 -5.66 -5.11
C VAL A 140 -17.51 -5.71 -6.25
N LYS A 141 -17.62 -4.82 -7.23
CA LYS A 141 -16.57 -4.66 -8.25
C LYS A 141 -15.30 -4.11 -7.62
N ILE A 142 -14.13 -4.67 -7.97
CA ILE A 142 -12.84 -4.23 -7.41
C ILE A 142 -12.64 -2.72 -7.56
N LYS A 143 -12.91 -2.14 -8.72
CA LYS A 143 -12.83 -0.68 -8.93
C LYS A 143 -13.72 0.12 -7.98
N LYS A 144 -14.86 -0.44 -7.57
CA LYS A 144 -15.79 0.19 -6.61
C LYS A 144 -15.27 0.09 -5.18
N TRP A 145 -14.70 -1.07 -4.84
CA TRP A 145 -14.04 -1.32 -3.56
C TRP A 145 -12.85 -0.37 -3.34
N LEU A 146 -11.98 -0.21 -4.35
CA LEU A 146 -10.85 0.70 -4.28
C LEU A 146 -11.27 2.17 -4.13
N GLY A 147 -12.43 2.57 -4.67
CA GLY A 147 -12.97 3.92 -4.53
C GLY A 147 -12.09 5.01 -5.16
N ILE A 148 -11.45 4.71 -6.29
CA ILE A 148 -10.56 5.63 -7.00
C ILE A 148 -11.22 6.08 -8.29
N SER A 149 -11.34 7.39 -8.49
CA SER A 149 -12.14 7.99 -9.57
C SER A 149 -11.64 7.64 -10.98
N ASN A 150 -10.34 7.60 -11.21
CA ASN A 150 -9.75 7.22 -12.49
C ASN A 150 -8.95 5.93 -12.35
N GLN A 151 -9.67 4.81 -12.34
CA GLN A 151 -9.09 3.47 -12.11
C GLN A 151 -7.97 3.14 -13.08
N LYS A 152 -8.15 3.39 -14.39
CA LYS A 152 -7.15 3.07 -15.40
C LYS A 152 -5.84 3.85 -15.18
N ARG A 153 -5.94 5.14 -14.90
CA ARG A 153 -4.76 5.98 -14.62
C ARG A 153 -4.06 5.56 -13.33
N TYR A 154 -4.84 5.16 -12.33
CA TYR A 154 -4.29 4.64 -11.08
C TYR A 154 -3.55 3.31 -11.29
N GLU A 155 -4.12 2.37 -12.03
CA GLU A 155 -3.48 1.09 -12.34
C GLU A 155 -2.20 1.27 -13.15
N ASP A 156 -2.20 2.17 -14.14
CA ASP A 156 -1.02 2.54 -14.92
C ASP A 156 0.07 3.15 -14.03
N PHE A 157 -0.29 4.09 -13.14
CA PHE A 157 0.64 4.66 -12.16
C PHE A 157 1.25 3.58 -11.25
N VAL A 158 0.43 2.72 -10.67
CA VAL A 158 0.89 1.66 -9.75
C VAL A 158 1.84 0.69 -10.44
N TRP A 159 1.52 0.31 -11.69
CA TRP A 159 2.37 -0.58 -12.47
C TRP A 159 3.71 0.09 -12.82
N ARG A 160 3.70 1.34 -13.29
CA ARG A 160 4.92 2.11 -13.60
C ARG A 160 5.77 2.32 -12.35
N TRP A 161 5.16 2.65 -11.22
CA TRP A 161 5.87 2.82 -9.96
C TRP A 161 6.53 1.52 -9.50
N HIS A 162 5.83 0.41 -9.59
CA HIS A 162 6.39 -0.91 -9.33
C HIS A 162 7.59 -1.22 -10.23
N THR A 163 7.45 -1.01 -11.55
CA THR A 163 8.51 -1.23 -12.53
C THR A 163 9.72 -0.33 -12.27
N PHE A 164 9.47 0.94 -11.94
CA PHE A 164 10.54 1.88 -11.57
C PHE A 164 11.33 1.38 -10.34
N LEU A 165 10.64 0.95 -9.28
CA LEU A 165 11.30 0.40 -8.09
C LEU A 165 12.07 -0.89 -8.40
N LYS A 166 11.58 -1.73 -9.30
CA LYS A 166 12.30 -2.93 -9.74
C LYS A 166 13.59 -2.56 -10.51
N ASN A 167 13.53 -1.58 -11.37
CA ASN A 167 14.73 -1.07 -12.06
C ASN A 167 15.73 -0.47 -11.07
N CYS A 168 15.26 0.24 -10.04
CA CYS A 168 16.12 0.72 -8.95
C CYS A 168 16.75 -0.45 -8.18
N GLU A 169 15.98 -1.47 -7.81
CA GLU A 169 16.48 -2.69 -7.12
C GLU A 169 17.59 -3.37 -7.93
N GLU A 170 17.42 -3.51 -9.24
CA GLU A 170 18.45 -4.09 -10.11
C GLU A 170 19.70 -3.17 -10.21
N GLY A 171 19.48 -1.87 -10.42
CA GLY A 171 20.58 -0.90 -10.48
C GLY A 171 21.39 -0.82 -9.19
N MET A 172 20.72 -0.95 -8.03
CA MET A 172 21.37 -0.95 -6.71
C MET A 172 22.42 -2.05 -6.54
N LYS A 173 22.30 -3.16 -7.24
CA LYS A 173 23.25 -4.28 -7.17
C LYS A 173 24.62 -3.93 -7.76
N GLU A 174 24.66 -2.95 -8.68
CA GLU A 174 25.86 -2.51 -9.37
C GLU A 174 26.48 -1.25 -8.72
N LEU A 175 25.82 -0.65 -7.72
CA LEU A 175 26.27 0.57 -7.08
C LEU A 175 27.07 0.28 -5.80
N ASP A 176 28.08 1.09 -5.55
CA ASP A 176 28.69 1.17 -4.23
C ASP A 176 27.72 1.80 -3.21
N GLU A 177 28.08 1.69 -1.93
CA GLU A 177 27.23 2.16 -0.83
C GLU A 177 26.92 3.68 -0.92
N GLN A 178 27.86 4.48 -1.37
CA GLN A 178 27.67 5.93 -1.48
C GLN A 178 26.70 6.28 -2.60
N ASN A 179 26.86 5.68 -3.77
CA ASN A 179 25.97 5.90 -4.91
C ASN A 179 24.57 5.33 -4.65
N ALA A 180 24.45 4.21 -3.94
CA ALA A 180 23.18 3.65 -3.48
C ALA A 180 22.43 4.63 -2.55
N LYS A 181 23.14 5.27 -1.61
CA LYS A 181 22.55 6.33 -0.75
C LYS A 181 22.10 7.54 -1.57
N VAL A 182 22.90 7.97 -2.55
CA VAL A 182 22.54 9.07 -3.45
C VAL A 182 21.26 8.75 -4.22
N LEU A 183 21.16 7.57 -4.83
CA LEU A 183 19.94 7.15 -5.55
C LEU A 183 18.71 7.20 -4.64
N THR A 184 18.80 6.68 -3.43
CA THR A 184 17.71 6.74 -2.45
C THR A 184 17.28 8.18 -2.15
N VAL A 185 18.25 9.08 -1.89
CA VAL A 185 17.95 10.49 -1.62
C VAL A 185 17.29 11.17 -2.82
N VAL A 186 17.77 10.88 -4.05
CA VAL A 186 17.19 11.39 -5.29
C VAL A 186 15.72 10.94 -5.43
N VAL A 187 15.43 9.67 -5.16
CA VAL A 187 14.05 9.15 -5.22
C VAL A 187 13.17 9.83 -4.17
N LEU A 188 13.61 9.93 -2.91
CA LEU A 188 12.85 10.60 -1.86
C LEU A 188 12.55 12.07 -2.20
N ARG A 189 13.56 12.81 -2.68
CA ARG A 189 13.40 14.24 -3.03
C ARG A 189 12.45 14.45 -4.20
N ASN A 190 12.59 13.67 -5.25
CA ASN A 190 11.82 13.90 -6.49
C ASN A 190 10.40 13.36 -6.45
N PHE A 191 10.11 12.37 -5.62
CA PHE A 191 8.80 11.70 -5.60
C PHE A 191 8.01 11.91 -4.32
N TYR A 192 8.64 12.28 -3.21
CA TYR A 192 7.98 12.39 -1.92
C TYR A 192 8.04 13.77 -1.28
N GLN A 193 9.03 14.59 -1.61
CA GLN A 193 9.16 15.97 -1.12
C GLN A 193 8.60 16.98 -2.14
N MET A 194 7.36 16.80 -2.55
CA MET A 194 6.67 17.71 -3.47
C MET A 194 5.88 18.77 -2.71
#